data_cab1e2a5b02fe907151ea140106e165e
#
_entry.id   cab1e2a5b02fe907151ea140106e165e
#
_cell.length_a   1.000
_cell.length_b   1.000
_cell.length_c   1.000
_cell.angle_alpha   90.00
_cell.angle_beta   90.00
_cell.angle_gamma   90.00
#
_symmetry.space_group_name_H-M   'P 1'
#
loop_
_entity.id
_entity.type
_entity.pdbx_description
1 polymer ?
#
loop_
_entity_poly.entity_id
_entity_poly.type
_entity_poly.pdbx_seq_one_letter_code
_entity_poly.pdbx_strand_id
1 'polypeptide(L)'
;VAAAQMYLADVEGVIGYKPLCFAQFPYTGIAFSYAANTFITDSAAAGTALASGKKTNSGMLGMLPDRKSAAESIAEMAKKAGKKVGIGSTVCINHATPGSFYAHQLSRNNYHAISNQLAESGFEFFGGGHFSSAHDRRFDDGGSYKVAEDAGYTIALGYDEYKANAESADKIILFPQQE
;
A
#
# COMPACT_ATOMS: atom_id res chain seq x y z
N VAL A 1 8.15 -17.50 4.78
CA VAL A 1 6.85 -17.84 5.41
C VAL A 1 6.10 -18.85 4.57
N ALA A 2 5.73 -18.57 3.30
CA ALA A 2 4.93 -19.49 2.47
C ALA A 2 5.56 -20.89 2.33
N ALA A 3 6.85 -20.97 2.03
CA ALA A 3 7.55 -22.26 1.92
C ALA A 3 7.54 -23.04 3.26
N ALA A 4 7.69 -22.37 4.39
CA ALA A 4 7.60 -22.99 5.71
C ALA A 4 6.18 -23.47 6.01
N GLN A 5 5.15 -22.70 5.65
CA GLN A 5 3.76 -23.13 5.80
C GLN A 5 3.42 -24.33 4.91
N MET A 6 3.93 -24.36 3.68
CA MET A 6 3.76 -25.53 2.79
C MET A 6 4.43 -26.76 3.39
N TYR A 7 5.67 -26.63 3.87
CA TYR A 7 6.38 -27.72 4.52
C TYR A 7 5.63 -28.24 5.75
N LEU A 8 5.19 -27.35 6.63
CA LEU A 8 4.44 -27.72 7.84
C LEU A 8 3.09 -28.40 7.51
N ALA A 9 2.43 -27.97 6.45
CA ALA A 9 1.18 -28.58 6.01
C ALA A 9 1.40 -29.96 5.37
N ASP A 10 2.41 -30.09 4.50
CA ASP A 10 2.65 -31.29 3.70
C ASP A 10 3.41 -32.40 4.47
N VAL A 11 4.36 -31.98 5.33
CA VAL A 11 5.27 -32.95 5.99
C VAL A 11 4.89 -33.18 7.44
N GLU A 12 4.59 -32.12 8.17
CA GLU A 12 4.32 -32.20 9.61
C GLU A 12 2.83 -32.40 9.93
N GLY A 13 1.94 -32.17 8.96
CA GLY A 13 0.48 -32.31 9.16
C GLY A 13 -0.11 -31.32 10.20
N VAL A 14 0.64 -30.31 10.62
CA VAL A 14 0.31 -29.44 11.75
C VAL A 14 -0.96 -28.62 11.50
N ILE A 15 -1.24 -28.26 10.24
CA ILE A 15 -2.39 -27.41 9.86
C ILE A 15 -3.47 -28.19 9.07
N GLY A 16 -3.34 -29.49 8.97
CA GLY A 16 -4.14 -30.29 8.05
C GLY A 16 -3.80 -29.98 6.59
N TYR A 17 -3.63 -30.97 5.76
CA TYR A 17 -3.24 -30.80 4.37
C TYR A 17 -4.25 -29.94 3.60
N LYS A 18 -3.88 -28.69 3.34
CA LYS A 18 -4.53 -27.86 2.33
C LYS A 18 -3.43 -27.15 1.53
N PRO A 19 -3.24 -27.50 0.27
CA PRO A 19 -2.31 -26.78 -0.59
C PRO A 19 -2.63 -25.30 -0.61
N LEU A 20 -1.61 -24.44 -0.55
CA LEU A 20 -1.82 -23.00 -0.68
C LEU A 20 -2.42 -22.72 -2.06
N CYS A 21 -3.45 -21.88 -2.14
CA CYS A 21 -4.19 -21.65 -3.37
C CYS A 21 -3.32 -21.17 -4.53
N PHE A 22 -2.31 -20.33 -4.26
CA PHE A 22 -1.39 -19.84 -5.31
C PHE A 22 -0.47 -20.95 -5.87
N ALA A 23 -0.19 -22.01 -5.10
CA ALA A 23 0.61 -23.16 -5.57
C ALA A 23 -0.17 -24.05 -6.57
N GLN A 24 -1.48 -23.84 -6.67
CA GLN A 24 -2.36 -24.58 -7.56
C GLN A 24 -2.70 -23.80 -8.85
N PHE A 25 -2.12 -22.63 -9.05
CA PHE A 25 -2.35 -21.86 -10.28
C PHE A 25 -1.78 -22.62 -11.50
N PRO A 26 -2.55 -22.70 -12.60
CA PRO A 26 -2.15 -23.48 -13.78
C PRO A 26 -1.00 -22.86 -14.57
N TYR A 27 -0.68 -21.60 -14.31
CA TYR A 27 0.36 -20.86 -15.02
C TYR A 27 1.39 -20.31 -14.05
N THR A 28 2.65 -20.46 -14.41
CA THR A 28 3.82 -19.93 -13.68
C THR A 28 4.63 -19.02 -14.60
N GLY A 29 5.28 -18.02 -14.03
CA GLY A 29 6.17 -17.12 -14.75
C GLY A 29 7.39 -16.76 -13.92
N ILE A 30 8.36 -16.12 -14.56
CA ILE A 30 9.59 -15.62 -13.93
C ILE A 30 9.52 -14.10 -13.88
N ALA A 31 9.79 -13.53 -12.69
CA ALA A 31 9.89 -12.08 -12.51
C ALA A 31 11.34 -11.68 -12.20
N PHE A 32 11.83 -10.64 -12.87
CA PHE A 32 13.13 -10.03 -12.58
C PHE A 32 12.95 -8.80 -11.69
N SER A 33 13.43 -8.88 -10.46
CA SER A 33 13.16 -7.91 -9.40
C SER A 33 14.34 -6.95 -9.13
N TYR A 34 14.96 -6.38 -10.19
CA TYR A 34 15.96 -5.33 -10.03
C TYR A 34 15.34 -3.93 -10.18
N ALA A 35 15.90 -2.92 -9.51
CA ALA A 35 15.51 -1.52 -9.68
C ALA A 35 16.25 -0.91 -10.91
N ALA A 36 15.78 0.25 -11.40
CA ALA A 36 16.37 0.86 -12.59
C ALA A 36 17.86 1.24 -12.42
N ASN A 37 18.30 1.51 -11.18
CA ASN A 37 19.65 1.97 -10.87
C ASN A 37 20.46 1.01 -9.99
N THR A 38 19.91 -0.15 -9.59
CA THR A 38 20.62 -1.10 -8.73
C THR A 38 20.10 -2.52 -8.94
N PHE A 39 20.98 -3.50 -8.76
CA PHE A 39 20.67 -4.92 -8.91
C PHE A 39 19.69 -5.43 -7.86
N ILE A 40 19.80 -4.94 -6.60
CA ILE A 40 18.89 -5.30 -5.54
C ILE A 40 17.85 -4.18 -5.38
N THR A 41 16.57 -4.53 -5.58
CA THR A 41 15.46 -3.60 -5.42
C THR A 41 15.10 -3.40 -3.96
N ASP A 42 14.47 -2.27 -3.65
CA ASP A 42 13.78 -2.02 -2.38
C ASP A 42 12.25 -2.07 -2.57
N SER A 43 11.51 -1.93 -1.47
CA SER A 43 10.04 -1.97 -1.50
C SER A 43 9.41 -0.85 -2.34
N ALA A 44 10.06 0.33 -2.38
CA ALA A 44 9.54 1.47 -3.15
C ALA A 44 9.62 1.20 -4.66
N ALA A 45 10.79 0.78 -5.14
CA ALA A 45 10.98 0.48 -6.55
C ALA A 45 10.22 -0.78 -6.98
N ALA A 46 10.17 -1.82 -6.13
CA ALA A 46 9.40 -3.03 -6.42
C ALA A 46 7.89 -2.75 -6.42
N GLY A 47 7.39 -1.99 -5.45
CA GLY A 47 5.99 -1.57 -5.38
C GLY A 47 5.59 -0.74 -6.60
N THR A 48 6.43 0.20 -7.02
CA THR A 48 6.21 0.99 -8.24
C THR A 48 6.13 0.10 -9.47
N ALA A 49 7.02 -0.89 -9.60
CA ALA A 49 7.00 -1.82 -10.73
C ALA A 49 5.72 -2.67 -10.74
N LEU A 50 5.24 -3.11 -9.59
CA LEU A 50 3.96 -3.83 -9.46
C LEU A 50 2.76 -2.93 -9.80
N ALA A 51 2.77 -1.69 -9.29
CA ALA A 51 1.66 -0.77 -9.45
C ALA A 51 1.52 -0.20 -10.86
N SER A 52 2.64 0.02 -11.57
CA SER A 52 2.65 0.76 -12.84
C SER A 52 3.20 -0.02 -14.04
N GLY A 53 3.82 -1.19 -13.83
CA GLY A 53 4.58 -1.90 -14.86
C GLY A 53 5.89 -1.20 -15.26
N LYS A 54 6.32 -0.17 -14.52
CA LYS A 54 7.53 0.61 -14.81
C LYS A 54 8.57 0.46 -13.72
N LYS A 55 9.83 0.22 -14.09
CA LYS A 55 10.92 0.25 -13.12
C LYS A 55 11.27 1.68 -12.75
N THR A 56 11.64 1.88 -11.48
CA THR A 56 12.15 3.15 -10.97
C THR A 56 13.47 2.95 -10.21
N ASN A 57 14.07 4.03 -9.76
CA ASN A 57 15.28 3.98 -8.94
C ASN A 57 14.93 3.53 -7.51
N SER A 58 15.86 2.82 -6.89
CA SER A 58 15.74 2.42 -5.48
C SER A 58 15.43 3.62 -4.57
N GLY A 59 14.50 3.44 -3.64
CA GLY A 59 14.04 4.48 -2.72
C GLY A 59 12.98 5.42 -3.26
N MET A 60 12.66 5.37 -4.55
CA MET A 60 11.60 6.19 -5.17
C MET A 60 10.31 5.38 -5.32
N LEU A 61 9.16 6.04 -5.18
CA LEU A 61 7.85 5.43 -5.40
C LEU A 61 6.99 6.27 -6.34
N GLY A 62 6.26 5.59 -7.23
CA GLY A 62 5.35 6.22 -8.19
C GLY A 62 6.02 7.20 -9.16
N MET A 63 7.34 7.20 -9.30
CA MET A 63 8.10 8.08 -10.18
C MET A 63 8.87 7.29 -11.24
N LEU A 64 9.10 7.88 -12.39
CA LEU A 64 10.00 7.31 -13.40
C LEU A 64 11.49 7.56 -13.04
N PRO A 65 12.44 6.79 -13.64
CA PRO A 65 13.86 6.95 -13.34
C PRO A 65 14.44 8.33 -13.66
N ASP A 66 13.76 9.12 -14.48
CA ASP A 66 14.10 10.51 -14.82
C ASP A 66 13.96 11.48 -13.63
N ARG A 67 13.35 11.04 -12.52
CA ARG A 67 13.11 11.80 -11.29
C ARG A 67 12.20 13.02 -11.47
N LYS A 68 11.44 13.07 -12.54
CA LYS A 68 10.54 14.20 -12.90
C LYS A 68 9.13 13.73 -13.20
N SER A 69 9.01 12.62 -13.92
CA SER A 69 7.72 12.12 -14.39
C SER A 69 7.12 11.12 -13.40
N ALA A 70 5.82 11.24 -13.17
CA ALA A 70 5.06 10.25 -12.41
C ALA A 70 4.90 8.95 -13.21
N ALA A 71 4.93 7.82 -12.51
CA ALA A 71 4.58 6.51 -13.02
C ALA A 71 3.15 6.19 -12.56
N GLU A 72 2.18 6.48 -13.40
CA GLU A 72 0.76 6.25 -13.09
C GLU A 72 0.52 4.77 -12.72
N SER A 73 -0.16 4.56 -11.61
CA SER A 73 -0.48 3.23 -11.09
C SER A 73 -1.77 2.68 -11.67
N ILE A 74 -1.93 1.35 -11.64
CA ILE A 74 -3.18 0.70 -12.00
C ILE A 74 -4.35 1.16 -11.11
N ALA A 75 -4.09 1.52 -9.84
CA ALA A 75 -5.09 2.04 -8.92
C ALA A 75 -5.61 3.41 -9.37
N GLU A 76 -4.71 4.32 -9.77
CA GLU A 76 -5.08 5.62 -10.33
C GLU A 76 -5.84 5.48 -11.67
N MET A 77 -5.39 4.57 -12.55
CA MET A 77 -6.10 4.26 -13.80
C MET A 77 -7.52 3.75 -13.52
N ALA A 78 -7.68 2.84 -12.54
CA ALA A 78 -8.98 2.32 -12.13
C ALA A 78 -9.88 3.44 -11.60
N LYS A 79 -9.33 4.33 -10.75
CA LYS A 79 -10.07 5.48 -10.24
C LYS A 79 -10.53 6.42 -11.35
N LYS A 80 -9.65 6.76 -12.30
CA LYS A 80 -9.98 7.56 -13.49
C LYS A 80 -11.05 6.90 -14.35
N ALA A 81 -11.10 5.57 -14.39
CA ALA A 81 -12.13 4.80 -15.07
C ALA A 81 -13.44 4.66 -14.27
N GLY A 82 -13.62 5.43 -13.19
CA GLY A 82 -14.82 5.44 -12.35
C GLY A 82 -14.99 4.21 -11.47
N LYS A 83 -13.92 3.45 -11.22
CA LYS A 83 -13.95 2.30 -10.31
C LYS A 83 -13.72 2.77 -8.87
N LYS A 84 -14.30 2.05 -7.92
CA LYS A 84 -13.92 2.18 -6.50
C LYS A 84 -12.57 1.49 -6.28
N VAL A 85 -11.72 2.12 -5.48
CA VAL A 85 -10.36 1.63 -5.22
C VAL A 85 -10.14 1.48 -3.72
N GLY A 86 -9.57 0.34 -3.35
CA GLY A 86 -9.12 0.08 -1.98
C GLY A 86 -7.67 -0.40 -1.95
N ILE A 87 -6.89 0.13 -1.02
CA ILE A 87 -5.50 -0.27 -0.78
C ILE A 87 -5.39 -0.91 0.61
N GLY A 88 -4.94 -2.16 0.64
CA GLY A 88 -4.72 -2.89 1.89
C GLY A 88 -3.27 -3.33 2.06
N SER A 89 -2.76 -3.27 3.29
CA SER A 89 -1.39 -3.70 3.61
C SER A 89 -1.28 -4.10 5.08
N THR A 90 -0.29 -4.94 5.40
CA THR A 90 0.06 -5.26 6.79
C THR A 90 1.06 -4.31 7.43
N VAL A 91 1.62 -3.39 6.63
CA VAL A 91 2.50 -2.30 7.11
C VAL A 91 1.71 -0.99 7.22
N CYS A 92 2.36 0.06 7.70
CA CYS A 92 1.77 1.41 7.74
C CYS A 92 1.25 1.81 6.35
N ILE A 93 0.06 2.41 6.29
CA ILE A 93 -0.58 2.71 5.00
C ILE A 93 0.15 3.76 4.18
N ASN A 94 1.02 4.59 4.79
CA ASN A 94 1.92 5.52 4.12
C ASN A 94 3.34 4.95 3.91
N HIS A 95 3.53 3.63 4.11
CA HIS A 95 4.77 2.96 3.76
C HIS A 95 4.95 2.84 2.25
N ALA A 96 6.18 2.63 1.81
CA ALA A 96 6.54 2.61 0.39
C ALA A 96 5.72 1.62 -0.46
N THR A 97 5.40 0.43 0.06
CA THR A 97 4.68 -0.60 -0.70
C THR A 97 3.25 -0.17 -1.02
N PRO A 98 2.36 0.17 -0.05
CA PRO A 98 1.04 0.69 -0.38
C PRO A 98 1.13 2.07 -1.06
N GLY A 99 2.07 2.94 -0.64
CA GLY A 99 2.28 4.27 -1.20
C GLY A 99 2.56 4.27 -2.70
N SER A 100 3.18 3.22 -3.23
CA SER A 100 3.45 3.09 -4.67
C SER A 100 2.20 3.02 -5.55
N PHE A 101 1.02 2.81 -4.97
CA PHE A 101 -0.24 2.74 -5.71
C PHE A 101 -1.00 4.08 -5.75
N TYR A 102 -0.59 5.10 -4.98
CA TYR A 102 -1.29 6.38 -4.89
C TYR A 102 -0.38 7.61 -4.74
N ALA A 103 0.92 7.41 -4.52
CA ALA A 103 1.84 8.51 -4.25
C ALA A 103 3.05 8.52 -5.19
N HIS A 104 3.57 9.73 -5.45
CA HIS A 104 4.68 10.01 -6.35
C HIS A 104 5.76 10.79 -5.61
N GLN A 105 6.76 10.07 -5.07
CA GLN A 105 7.80 10.67 -4.24
C GLN A 105 9.20 10.21 -4.64
N LEU A 106 10.14 11.16 -4.63
CA LEU A 106 11.56 10.89 -4.88
C LEU A 106 12.24 10.15 -3.72
N SER A 107 11.58 10.09 -2.57
CA SER A 107 12.06 9.36 -1.39
C SER A 107 10.90 8.69 -0.66
N ARG A 108 11.06 7.41 -0.38
CA ARG A 108 10.13 6.62 0.44
C ARG A 108 10.01 7.11 1.89
N ASN A 109 10.95 7.94 2.33
CA ASN A 109 10.96 8.50 3.69
C ASN A 109 10.15 9.79 3.81
N ASN A 110 9.57 10.28 2.72
CA ASN A 110 8.70 11.45 2.72
C ASN A 110 7.30 11.10 3.22
N TYR A 111 7.20 10.50 4.42
CA TYR A 111 5.94 9.99 4.98
C TYR A 111 4.82 11.03 5.02
N HIS A 112 5.14 12.27 5.38
CA HIS A 112 4.17 13.37 5.37
C HIS A 112 3.58 13.60 3.96
N ALA A 113 4.41 13.75 2.94
CA ALA A 113 3.96 13.95 1.56
C ALA A 113 3.19 12.73 1.01
N ILE A 114 3.59 11.51 1.41
CA ILE A 114 2.87 10.29 1.05
C ILE A 114 1.47 10.29 1.69
N SER A 115 1.34 10.71 2.95
CA SER A 115 0.04 10.82 3.64
C SER A 115 -0.87 11.86 2.98
N ASN A 116 -0.32 13.01 2.57
CA ASN A 116 -1.09 14.04 1.87
C ASN A 116 -1.60 13.51 0.52
N GLN A 117 -0.75 12.81 -0.23
CA GLN A 117 -1.15 12.19 -1.50
C GLN A 117 -2.15 11.04 -1.32
N LEU A 118 -2.15 10.32 -0.18
CA LEU A 118 -3.23 9.42 0.19
C LEU A 118 -4.56 10.18 0.28
N ALA A 119 -4.58 11.28 1.02
CA ALA A 119 -5.77 12.11 1.20
C ALA A 119 -6.28 12.68 -0.13
N GLU A 120 -5.38 13.08 -1.01
CA GLU A 120 -5.68 13.61 -2.35
C GLU A 120 -6.12 12.55 -3.35
N SER A 121 -5.80 11.27 -3.14
CA SER A 121 -6.08 10.18 -4.08
C SER A 121 -7.57 9.98 -4.38
N GLY A 122 -8.42 10.32 -3.41
CA GLY A 122 -9.85 10.11 -3.48
C GLY A 122 -10.27 8.63 -3.54
N PHE A 123 -9.38 7.70 -3.17
CA PHE A 123 -9.71 6.28 -3.08
C PHE A 123 -10.67 6.03 -1.93
N GLU A 124 -11.55 5.05 -2.06
CA GLU A 124 -12.63 4.85 -1.10
C GLU A 124 -12.21 4.11 0.17
N PHE A 125 -11.18 3.26 0.06
CA PHE A 125 -10.75 2.44 1.20
C PHE A 125 -9.25 2.39 1.36
N PHE A 126 -8.80 2.54 2.60
CA PHE A 126 -7.45 2.17 3.01
C PHE A 126 -7.54 1.29 4.26
N GLY A 127 -6.69 0.24 4.30
CA GLY A 127 -6.60 -0.63 5.47
C GLY A 127 -5.16 -1.07 5.72
N GLY A 128 -4.68 -0.91 6.94
CA GLY A 128 -3.32 -1.29 7.27
C GLY A 128 -2.85 -0.75 8.61
N GLY A 129 -1.54 -0.82 8.84
CA GLY A 129 -0.94 -0.22 10.03
C GLY A 129 -1.11 1.30 10.07
N HIS A 130 -1.03 1.86 11.26
CA HIS A 130 -1.12 3.31 11.50
C HIS A 130 -0.12 4.11 10.67
N PHE A 131 -0.34 5.39 10.52
CA PHE A 131 0.60 6.26 9.81
C PHE A 131 1.98 6.26 10.49
N SER A 132 3.04 5.98 9.72
CA SER A 132 4.41 6.27 10.13
C SER A 132 4.63 7.77 10.16
N SER A 133 5.33 8.27 11.20
CA SER A 133 5.63 9.71 11.35
C SER A 133 4.36 10.57 11.22
N ALA A 134 3.28 10.16 11.89
CA ALA A 134 1.97 10.81 11.82
C ALA A 134 2.00 12.30 12.20
N HIS A 135 2.91 12.70 13.08
CA HIS A 135 3.15 14.08 13.47
C HIS A 135 4.58 14.49 13.09
N ASP A 136 4.71 15.09 11.93
CA ASP A 136 5.96 15.71 11.52
C ASP A 136 5.94 17.19 11.94
N ARG A 137 6.71 17.52 12.99
CA ARG A 137 6.78 18.88 13.57
C ARG A 137 7.24 19.97 12.60
N ARG A 138 7.69 19.59 11.39
CA ARG A 138 8.06 20.54 10.33
C ARG A 138 6.84 21.12 9.60
N PHE A 139 5.65 20.52 9.78
CA PHE A 139 4.42 20.90 9.12
C PHE A 139 3.34 21.18 10.17
N ASP A 140 2.61 22.27 9.99
CA ASP A 140 1.55 22.73 10.89
C ASP A 140 0.16 22.44 10.29
N ASP A 141 -0.05 21.17 9.89
CA ASP A 141 -1.30 20.70 9.29
C ASP A 141 -2.10 19.76 10.21
N GLY A 142 -1.67 19.61 11.46
CA GLY A 142 -2.30 18.72 12.42
C GLY A 142 -1.94 17.25 12.28
N GLY A 143 -1.06 16.91 11.32
CA GLY A 143 -0.55 15.56 11.09
C GLY A 143 -1.43 14.72 10.17
N SER A 144 -0.94 13.54 9.83
CA SER A 144 -1.52 12.66 8.80
C SER A 144 -2.97 12.24 9.07
N TYR A 145 -3.36 12.09 10.33
CA TYR A 145 -4.74 11.75 10.69
C TYR A 145 -5.68 12.91 10.35
N LYS A 146 -5.35 14.12 10.80
CA LYS A 146 -6.17 15.30 10.51
C LYS A 146 -6.25 15.59 9.02
N VAL A 147 -5.17 15.46 8.29
CA VAL A 147 -5.17 15.64 6.82
C VAL A 147 -6.13 14.65 6.16
N ALA A 148 -6.16 13.41 6.61
CA ALA A 148 -7.10 12.40 6.09
C ALA A 148 -8.56 12.74 6.46
N GLU A 149 -8.84 13.15 7.69
CA GLU A 149 -10.17 13.57 8.14
C GLU A 149 -10.66 14.80 7.38
N ASP A 150 -9.81 15.83 7.20
CA ASP A 150 -10.13 17.05 6.44
C ASP A 150 -10.43 16.73 4.95
N ALA A 151 -9.82 15.66 4.42
CA ALA A 151 -10.12 15.14 3.08
C ALA A 151 -11.39 14.29 3.03
N GLY A 152 -12.11 14.13 4.14
CA GLY A 152 -13.39 13.42 4.23
C GLY A 152 -13.28 11.92 4.45
N TYR A 153 -12.15 11.44 4.97
CA TYR A 153 -12.04 10.04 5.40
C TYR A 153 -12.61 9.86 6.81
N THR A 154 -13.43 8.85 6.97
CA THR A 154 -13.78 8.31 8.29
C THR A 154 -12.67 7.38 8.76
N ILE A 155 -12.10 7.63 9.94
CA ILE A 155 -11.09 6.76 10.54
C ILE A 155 -11.79 5.77 11.45
N ALA A 156 -11.57 4.47 11.22
CA ALA A 156 -12.10 3.38 12.04
C ALA A 156 -10.95 2.62 12.72
N LEU A 157 -11.03 2.49 14.04
CA LEU A 157 -10.09 1.74 14.87
C LEU A 157 -10.68 0.36 15.20
N GLY A 158 -10.19 -0.65 14.49
CA GLY A 158 -10.71 -2.01 14.62
C GLY A 158 -11.94 -2.29 13.77
N TYR A 159 -12.27 -3.58 13.71
CA TYR A 159 -13.29 -4.07 12.80
C TYR A 159 -14.73 -3.66 13.20
N ASP A 160 -14.99 -3.45 14.48
CA ASP A 160 -16.32 -3.07 14.94
C ASP A 160 -16.66 -1.62 14.56
N GLU A 161 -15.73 -0.69 14.70
CA GLU A 161 -15.92 0.68 14.21
C GLU A 161 -16.02 0.71 12.68
N TYR A 162 -15.23 -0.12 11.98
CA TYR A 162 -15.36 -0.25 10.54
C TYR A 162 -16.77 -0.69 10.14
N LYS A 163 -17.32 -1.75 10.75
CA LYS A 163 -18.67 -2.23 10.45
C LYS A 163 -19.75 -1.16 10.74
N ALA A 164 -19.59 -0.40 11.81
CA ALA A 164 -20.54 0.63 12.19
C ALA A 164 -20.59 1.79 11.16
N ASN A 165 -19.48 2.06 10.47
CA ASN A 165 -19.36 3.21 9.57
C ASN A 165 -19.35 2.84 8.07
N ALA A 166 -19.12 1.56 7.72
CA ALA A 166 -18.85 1.14 6.34
C ALA A 166 -19.99 1.42 5.35
N GLU A 167 -21.26 1.44 5.81
CA GLU A 167 -22.42 1.71 4.96
C GLU A 167 -22.67 3.21 4.75
N SER A 168 -22.22 4.05 5.66
CA SER A 168 -22.48 5.50 5.66
C SER A 168 -21.28 6.34 5.19
N ALA A 169 -20.07 5.82 5.28
CA ALA A 169 -18.85 6.53 4.90
C ALA A 169 -18.57 6.40 3.39
N ASP A 170 -18.41 7.53 2.71
CA ASP A 170 -17.97 7.55 1.31
C ASP A 170 -16.51 7.10 1.16
N LYS A 171 -15.69 7.44 2.16
CA LYS A 171 -14.28 7.07 2.25
C LYS A 171 -13.93 6.64 3.67
N ILE A 172 -13.20 5.55 3.82
CA ILE A 172 -12.88 5.00 5.15
C ILE A 172 -11.44 4.49 5.22
N ILE A 173 -10.78 4.75 6.35
CA ILE A 173 -9.47 4.19 6.67
C ILE A 173 -9.64 3.27 7.89
N LEU A 174 -9.28 2.00 7.71
CA LEU A 174 -9.28 1.01 8.77
C LEU A 174 -7.88 0.80 9.34
N PHE A 175 -7.70 1.13 10.60
CA PHE A 175 -6.52 0.79 11.38
C PHE A 175 -6.79 -0.34 12.36
N PRO A 176 -5.77 -1.11 12.77
CA PRO A 176 -5.92 -2.05 13.87
C PRO A 176 -6.24 -1.28 15.17
N GLN A 177 -7.02 -1.90 16.02
CA GLN A 177 -7.23 -1.39 17.37
C GLN A 177 -5.89 -1.34 18.11
N GLN A 178 -5.60 -0.24 18.79
CA GLN A 178 -4.43 -0.19 19.67
C GLN A 178 -4.78 -0.97 20.95
N GLU A 179 -3.89 -1.90 21.33
CA GLU A 179 -3.96 -2.61 22.59
C GLU A 179 -3.50 -1.72 23.77
#